data_fb55062f2683e369d9f5450d76bc073c
#
_entry.id   fb55062f2683e369d9f5450d76bc073c
#
_cell.length_a   1.000
_cell.length_b   1.000
_cell.length_c   1.000
_cell.angle_alpha   90.00
_cell.angle_beta   90.00
_cell.angle_gamma   90.00
#
_symmetry.space_group_name_H-M   'P 1'
#
loop_
_entity.id
_entity.type
_entity.pdbx_description
1 polymer ?
#
loop_
_entity_poly.entity_id
_entity_poly.type
_entity_poly.pdbx_seq_one_letter_code
_entity_poly.pdbx_strand_id
1 'polypeptide(L)'
;MKRPCRRQRGFTLLELLIVVAILGALAAIVVPNLVYSLHSARQKRTMAAMRNLAQGVEAYELDWGLFPNHGSVPLSALASDLSMYVKPLDPNDGWKRPYWYDSSGETYTLTSYGSDGELDSFHPLGATATFDADILFASGGFVQWPAGQQRQ
;
A
#
# COMPACT_ATOMS: atom_id res chain seq x y z
N MET A 1 2.75 28.02 63.47
CA MET A 1 3.10 26.73 62.87
C MET A 1 3.79 26.98 61.52
N LYS A 2 5.12 26.79 61.40
CA LYS A 2 5.84 26.89 60.09
C LYS A 2 5.74 25.56 59.37
N ARG A 3 5.15 25.56 58.17
CA ARG A 3 5.12 24.36 57.29
C ARG A 3 6.54 24.04 56.80
N PRO A 4 6.99 22.81 56.88
CA PRO A 4 8.33 22.44 56.38
C PRO A 4 8.33 22.61 54.85
N CYS A 5 9.32 23.35 54.34
CA CYS A 5 9.54 23.51 52.91
C CYS A 5 10.05 22.19 52.34
N ARG A 6 9.21 21.50 51.57
CA ARG A 6 9.54 20.23 50.93
C ARG A 6 10.60 20.50 49.87
N ARG A 7 11.84 20.09 50.08
CA ARG A 7 12.94 20.20 49.15
C ARG A 7 12.56 19.48 47.85
N GLN A 8 12.27 20.21 46.79
CA GLN A 8 12.07 19.63 45.48
C GLN A 8 13.44 19.17 44.97
N ARG A 9 13.59 17.86 44.73
CA ARG A 9 14.79 17.29 44.09
C ARG A 9 14.67 17.56 42.61
N GLY A 10 15.63 18.29 42.07
CA GLY A 10 15.74 18.50 40.61
C GLY A 10 16.34 17.27 39.93
N PHE A 11 16.04 17.12 38.66
CA PHE A 11 16.60 16.07 37.80
C PHE A 11 18.07 16.38 37.50
N THR A 12 18.94 15.36 37.50
CA THR A 12 20.34 15.55 37.12
C THR A 12 20.53 15.44 35.62
N LEU A 13 21.53 16.15 35.07
CA LEU A 13 21.91 16.05 33.66
C LEU A 13 22.31 14.60 33.29
N LEU A 14 22.99 13.91 34.19
CA LEU A 14 23.38 12.50 33.99
C LEU A 14 22.18 11.58 33.87
N GLU A 15 21.14 11.77 34.68
CA GLU A 15 19.93 10.97 34.69
C GLU A 15 19.16 11.12 33.36
N LEU A 16 19.10 12.36 32.85
CA LEU A 16 18.50 12.62 31.54
C LEU A 16 19.33 11.98 30.40
N LEU A 17 20.65 12.07 30.49
CA LEU A 17 21.55 11.50 29.46
C LEU A 17 21.43 9.98 29.36
N ILE A 18 21.33 9.27 30.49
CA ILE A 18 21.14 7.83 30.50
C ILE A 18 19.80 7.46 29.88
N VAL A 19 18.73 8.20 30.20
CA VAL A 19 17.39 7.93 29.63
C VAL A 19 17.37 8.08 28.12
N VAL A 20 17.92 9.18 27.57
CA VAL A 20 17.98 9.37 26.11
C VAL A 20 18.88 8.33 25.43
N ALA A 21 19.96 7.89 26.07
CA ALA A 21 20.81 6.85 25.52
C ALA A 21 20.07 5.51 25.40
N ILE A 22 19.31 5.11 26.43
CA ILE A 22 18.49 3.89 26.39
C ILE A 22 17.38 4.01 25.36
N LEU A 23 16.65 5.13 25.31
CA LEU A 23 15.59 5.35 24.33
C LEU A 23 16.14 5.32 22.91
N GLY A 24 17.33 5.91 22.66
CA GLY A 24 17.98 5.87 21.35
C GLY A 24 18.34 4.45 20.92
N ALA A 25 18.87 3.64 21.84
CA ALA A 25 19.21 2.24 21.57
C ALA A 25 17.95 1.40 21.24
N LEU A 26 16.85 1.60 21.96
CA LEU A 26 15.58 0.93 21.69
C LEU A 26 14.98 1.37 20.35
N ALA A 27 14.99 2.68 20.07
CA ALA A 27 14.48 3.23 18.81
C ALA A 27 15.22 2.67 17.59
N ALA A 28 16.52 2.47 17.67
CA ALA A 28 17.34 1.92 16.59
C ALA A 28 16.86 0.52 16.12
N ILE A 29 16.27 -0.28 17.01
CA ILE A 29 15.74 -1.60 16.69
C ILE A 29 14.27 -1.53 16.26
N VAL A 30 13.47 -0.70 16.92
CA VAL A 30 12.01 -0.65 16.72
C VAL A 30 11.64 0.07 15.41
N VAL A 31 12.32 1.17 15.07
CA VAL A 31 11.95 2.00 13.90
C VAL A 31 12.00 1.22 12.59
N PRO A 32 13.06 0.48 12.20
CA PRO A 32 13.09 -0.25 10.95
C PRO A 32 12.01 -1.34 10.88
N ASN A 33 11.75 -2.04 11.98
CA ASN A 33 10.72 -3.07 12.04
C ASN A 33 9.30 -2.47 11.87
N LEU A 34 9.06 -1.27 12.40
CA LEU A 34 7.81 -0.55 12.23
C LEU A 34 7.60 -0.13 10.77
N VAL A 35 8.62 0.42 10.13
CA VAL A 35 8.57 0.83 8.72
C VAL A 35 8.27 -0.37 7.83
N TYR A 36 8.96 -1.49 8.03
CA TYR A 36 8.68 -2.75 7.32
C TYR A 36 7.21 -3.19 7.48
N SER A 37 6.71 -3.17 8.71
CA SER A 37 5.33 -3.57 9.01
C SER A 37 4.30 -2.66 8.33
N LEU A 38 4.58 -1.36 8.26
CA LEU A 38 3.73 -0.38 7.55
C LEU A 38 3.70 -0.65 6.04
N HIS A 39 4.84 -0.90 5.40
CA HIS A 39 4.88 -1.24 3.97
C HIS A 39 4.15 -2.56 3.69
N SER A 40 4.34 -3.58 4.52
CA SER A 40 3.62 -4.86 4.41
C SER A 40 2.10 -4.68 4.55
N ALA A 41 1.64 -3.84 5.49
CA ALA A 41 0.23 -3.54 5.65
C ALA A 41 -0.36 -2.80 4.43
N ARG A 42 0.36 -1.82 3.87
CA ARG A 42 -0.03 -1.09 2.67
C ARG A 42 -0.14 -2.03 1.47
N GLN A 43 0.82 -2.90 1.28
CA GLN A 43 0.86 -3.89 0.20
C GLN A 43 -0.34 -4.85 0.26
N LYS A 44 -0.65 -5.38 1.46
CA LYS A 44 -1.82 -6.25 1.66
C LYS A 44 -3.12 -5.51 1.40
N ARG A 45 -3.22 -4.25 1.80
CA ARG A 45 -4.39 -3.39 1.51
C ARG A 45 -4.54 -3.18 0.00
N THR A 46 -3.45 -2.89 -0.71
CA THR A 46 -3.40 -2.75 -2.17
C THR A 46 -3.94 -4.00 -2.86
N MET A 47 -3.43 -5.18 -2.50
CA MET A 47 -3.89 -6.44 -3.09
C MET A 47 -5.36 -6.73 -2.80
N ALA A 48 -5.84 -6.46 -1.59
CA ALA A 48 -7.24 -6.63 -1.24
C ALA A 48 -8.15 -5.69 -2.05
N ALA A 49 -7.74 -4.42 -2.20
CA ALA A 49 -8.45 -3.44 -3.01
C ALA A 49 -8.46 -3.84 -4.49
N MET A 50 -7.34 -4.29 -5.05
CA MET A 50 -7.26 -4.76 -6.43
C MET A 50 -8.23 -5.92 -6.71
N ARG A 51 -8.39 -6.88 -5.77
CA ARG A 51 -9.38 -7.95 -5.92
C ARG A 51 -10.81 -7.41 -5.96
N ASN A 52 -11.14 -6.47 -5.09
CA ASN A 52 -12.48 -5.86 -5.09
C ASN A 52 -12.76 -5.08 -6.37
N LEU A 53 -11.75 -4.36 -6.88
CA LEU A 53 -11.82 -3.64 -8.15
C LEU A 53 -12.00 -4.61 -9.32
N ALA A 54 -11.23 -5.69 -9.34
CA ALA A 54 -11.32 -6.73 -10.35
C ALA A 54 -12.73 -7.35 -10.40
N GLN A 55 -13.31 -7.68 -9.24
CA GLN A 55 -14.70 -8.17 -9.18
C GLN A 55 -15.70 -7.18 -9.78
N GLY A 56 -15.49 -5.88 -9.57
CA GLY A 56 -16.35 -4.85 -10.17
C GLY A 56 -16.17 -4.75 -11.69
N VAL A 57 -14.93 -4.86 -12.18
CA VAL A 57 -14.62 -4.88 -13.61
C VAL A 57 -15.20 -6.12 -14.30
N GLU A 58 -15.11 -7.28 -13.64
CA GLU A 58 -15.69 -8.54 -14.11
C GLU A 58 -17.23 -8.51 -14.09
N ALA A 59 -17.83 -7.86 -13.08
CA ALA A 59 -19.29 -7.67 -13.04
C ALA A 59 -19.77 -6.74 -14.16
N TYR A 60 -18.99 -5.72 -14.51
CA TYR A 60 -19.27 -4.87 -15.67
C TYR A 60 -19.26 -5.70 -16.98
N GLU A 61 -18.25 -6.55 -17.15
CA GLU A 61 -18.14 -7.42 -18.34
C GLU A 61 -19.33 -8.37 -18.46
N LEU A 62 -19.84 -8.92 -17.35
CA LEU A 62 -21.03 -9.78 -17.36
C LEU A 62 -22.28 -9.06 -17.87
N ASP A 63 -22.42 -7.76 -17.59
CA ASP A 63 -23.58 -6.96 -18.03
C ASP A 63 -23.44 -6.44 -19.46
N TRP A 64 -22.21 -6.09 -19.88
CA TRP A 64 -21.96 -5.41 -21.14
C TRP A 64 -21.27 -6.29 -22.21
N GLY A 65 -20.78 -7.47 -21.82
CA GLY A 65 -20.13 -8.43 -22.71
C GLY A 65 -18.67 -8.10 -23.04
N LEU A 66 -18.13 -6.97 -22.56
CA LEU A 66 -16.76 -6.51 -22.74
C LEU A 66 -16.32 -5.74 -21.50
N PHE A 67 -15.02 -5.74 -21.22
CA PHE A 67 -14.43 -4.88 -20.20
C PHE A 67 -14.46 -3.41 -20.60
N PRO A 68 -14.50 -2.44 -19.63
CA PRO A 68 -14.42 -1.02 -19.95
C PRO A 68 -13.20 -0.73 -20.81
N ASN A 69 -13.39 -0.23 -22.04
CA ASN A 69 -12.29 -0.04 -22.98
C ASN A 69 -11.88 1.44 -23.05
N HIS A 70 -10.91 1.82 -22.23
CA HIS A 70 -10.36 3.16 -22.17
C HIS A 70 -8.85 3.22 -22.51
N GLY A 71 -8.26 2.07 -22.88
CA GLY A 71 -6.79 1.96 -22.99
C GLY A 71 -6.11 2.12 -21.63
N SER A 72 -4.86 2.59 -21.61
CA SER A 72 -4.10 2.78 -20.38
C SER A 72 -4.46 4.11 -19.70
N VAL A 73 -5.22 4.05 -18.62
CA VAL A 73 -5.73 5.23 -17.89
C VAL A 73 -5.63 5.02 -16.37
N PRO A 74 -5.56 6.10 -15.57
CA PRO A 74 -5.72 5.96 -14.13
C PRO A 74 -7.15 5.48 -13.80
N LEU A 75 -7.30 4.65 -12.76
CA LEU A 75 -8.58 4.07 -12.37
C LEU A 75 -9.69 5.09 -12.12
N SER A 76 -9.32 6.32 -11.75
CA SER A 76 -10.30 7.41 -11.59
C SER A 76 -11.09 7.74 -12.86
N ALA A 77 -10.54 7.43 -14.04
CA ALA A 77 -11.24 7.62 -15.32
C ALA A 77 -12.41 6.65 -15.50
N LEU A 78 -12.38 5.50 -14.82
CA LEU A 78 -13.44 4.49 -14.85
C LEU A 78 -14.53 4.73 -13.79
N ALA A 79 -14.48 5.83 -13.06
CA ALA A 79 -15.39 6.07 -11.95
C ALA A 79 -16.87 6.08 -12.38
N SER A 80 -17.19 6.56 -13.58
CA SER A 80 -18.54 6.52 -14.14
C SER A 80 -19.01 5.09 -14.39
N ASP A 81 -18.16 4.28 -15.01
CA ASP A 81 -18.50 2.93 -15.46
C ASP A 81 -18.61 1.96 -14.28
N LEU A 82 -17.71 2.08 -13.31
CA LEU A 82 -17.63 1.22 -12.14
C LEU A 82 -18.51 1.68 -10.96
N SER A 83 -19.16 2.84 -11.03
CA SER A 83 -19.92 3.42 -9.92
C SER A 83 -21.08 2.55 -9.42
N MET A 84 -21.63 1.67 -10.25
CA MET A 84 -22.69 0.74 -9.89
C MET A 84 -22.16 -0.57 -9.31
N TYR A 85 -20.94 -0.96 -9.67
CA TYR A 85 -20.34 -2.25 -9.34
C TYR A 85 -19.43 -2.21 -8.12
N VAL A 86 -18.75 -1.08 -7.90
CA VAL A 86 -17.78 -0.91 -6.78
C VAL A 86 -18.16 0.29 -5.93
N LYS A 87 -18.47 0.05 -4.65
CA LYS A 87 -18.79 1.12 -3.68
C LYS A 87 -18.14 0.83 -2.31
N PRO A 88 -17.32 1.73 -1.78
CA PRO A 88 -16.76 2.92 -2.42
C PRO A 88 -15.65 2.56 -3.43
N LEU A 89 -15.54 3.30 -4.52
CA LEU A 89 -14.40 3.22 -5.43
C LEU A 89 -13.25 4.05 -4.86
N ASP A 90 -12.20 3.40 -4.33
CA ASP A 90 -10.95 4.07 -3.96
C ASP A 90 -9.98 3.95 -5.15
N PRO A 91 -9.67 5.04 -5.85
CA PRO A 91 -8.80 5.00 -7.03
C PRO A 91 -7.32 4.88 -6.67
N ASN A 92 -6.98 4.89 -5.38
CA ASN A 92 -5.59 4.91 -4.92
C ASN A 92 -5.23 3.64 -4.14
N ASP A 93 -3.97 3.26 -4.27
CA ASP A 93 -3.38 2.13 -3.57
C ASP A 93 -3.06 2.41 -2.08
N GLY A 94 -2.41 1.47 -1.43
CA GLY A 94 -1.98 1.60 -0.03
C GLY A 94 -0.96 2.71 0.24
N TRP A 95 -0.23 3.16 -0.78
CA TRP A 95 0.73 4.28 -0.71
C TRP A 95 0.15 5.61 -1.18
N LYS A 96 -1.19 5.66 -1.47
CA LYS A 96 -1.92 6.84 -1.95
C LYS A 96 -1.57 7.24 -3.39
N ARG A 97 -1.20 6.29 -4.21
CA ARG A 97 -0.91 6.44 -5.63
C ARG A 97 -2.04 5.86 -6.47
N PRO A 98 -2.33 6.41 -7.66
CA PRO A 98 -3.41 5.91 -8.48
C PRO A 98 -3.13 4.49 -8.96
N TYR A 99 -4.16 3.64 -8.96
CA TYR A 99 -4.13 2.43 -9.76
C TYR A 99 -4.19 2.79 -11.23
N TRP A 100 -3.50 2.02 -12.03
CA TRP A 100 -3.58 2.08 -13.48
C TRP A 100 -4.41 0.92 -14.01
N TYR A 101 -5.26 1.23 -14.95
CA TYR A 101 -6.10 0.27 -15.65
C TYR A 101 -5.76 0.32 -17.13
N ASP A 102 -5.58 -0.83 -17.74
CA ASP A 102 -5.38 -0.98 -19.17
C ASP A 102 -6.30 -2.08 -19.69
N SER A 103 -6.98 -1.82 -20.83
CA SER A 103 -7.88 -2.80 -21.42
C SER A 103 -8.01 -2.61 -22.92
N SER A 104 -8.09 -3.75 -23.62
CA SER A 104 -8.47 -3.84 -25.03
C SER A 104 -9.97 -4.16 -25.24
N GLY A 105 -10.74 -4.32 -24.16
CA GLY A 105 -12.12 -4.78 -24.18
C GLY A 105 -12.29 -6.28 -23.97
N GLU A 106 -11.36 -7.11 -24.42
CA GLU A 106 -11.38 -8.57 -24.22
C GLU A 106 -10.55 -9.00 -23.00
N THR A 107 -9.55 -8.21 -22.66
CA THR A 107 -8.67 -8.44 -21.52
C THR A 107 -8.43 -7.13 -20.78
N TYR A 108 -8.13 -7.22 -19.50
CA TYR A 108 -7.77 -6.06 -18.69
C TYR A 108 -6.60 -6.35 -17.77
N THR A 109 -5.91 -5.29 -17.39
CA THR A 109 -4.85 -5.31 -16.36
C THR A 109 -5.04 -4.17 -15.40
N LEU A 110 -4.94 -4.46 -14.11
CA LEU A 110 -4.86 -3.48 -13.02
C LEU A 110 -3.43 -3.49 -12.50
N THR A 111 -2.82 -2.31 -12.39
CA THR A 111 -1.44 -2.15 -11.93
C THR A 111 -1.36 -1.16 -10.78
N SER A 112 -0.61 -1.51 -9.75
CA SER A 112 -0.10 -0.59 -8.72
C SER A 112 1.40 -0.53 -8.83
N TYR A 113 1.95 0.68 -8.89
CA TYR A 113 3.40 0.94 -9.06
C TYR A 113 4.18 0.85 -7.75
N GLY A 114 3.78 0.01 -6.80
CA GLY A 114 4.52 -0.25 -5.59
C GLY A 114 4.79 0.97 -4.70
N SER A 115 5.82 0.89 -3.88
CA SER A 115 6.15 1.95 -2.92
C SER A 115 6.91 3.12 -3.52
N ASP A 116 7.61 2.95 -4.64
CA ASP A 116 8.31 4.02 -5.35
C ASP A 116 7.41 4.82 -6.31
N GLY A 117 6.33 4.19 -6.86
CA GLY A 117 5.37 4.77 -7.78
C GLY A 117 5.90 4.99 -9.18
N GLU A 118 6.90 4.24 -9.54
CA GLU A 118 7.48 4.21 -10.87
C GLU A 118 7.11 2.88 -11.54
N LEU A 119 6.74 2.95 -12.82
CA LEU A 119 6.45 1.75 -13.59
C LEU A 119 7.74 0.96 -13.80
N ASP A 120 7.75 -0.29 -13.35
CA ASP A 120 8.85 -1.21 -13.59
C ASP A 120 9.09 -1.41 -15.10
N SER A 121 10.32 -1.20 -15.57
CA SER A 121 10.70 -1.42 -16.98
C SER A 121 10.67 -2.91 -17.37
N PHE A 122 10.66 -3.81 -16.40
CA PHE A 122 10.58 -5.25 -16.57
C PHE A 122 9.71 -5.87 -15.47
N HIS A 123 8.70 -6.62 -15.91
CA HIS A 123 7.82 -7.37 -15.01
C HIS A 123 8.24 -8.85 -15.02
N PRO A 124 8.90 -9.34 -13.95
CA PRO A 124 9.40 -10.73 -13.91
C PRO A 124 8.30 -11.80 -13.86
N LEU A 125 7.04 -11.41 -13.83
CA LEU A 125 5.87 -12.26 -13.64
C LEU A 125 6.05 -13.26 -12.49
N GLY A 126 5.15 -13.26 -11.52
CA GLY A 126 5.23 -14.10 -10.34
C GLY A 126 5.51 -13.36 -9.04
N ALA A 127 6.20 -14.02 -8.12
CA ALA A 127 6.44 -13.47 -6.79
C ALA A 127 7.60 -12.47 -6.78
N THR A 128 7.36 -11.26 -6.26
CA THR A 128 8.36 -10.21 -6.07
C THR A 128 8.82 -10.14 -4.61
N ALA A 129 10.05 -9.66 -4.39
CA ALA A 129 10.69 -9.63 -3.07
C ALA A 129 10.90 -8.22 -2.50
N THR A 130 10.53 -7.17 -3.21
CA THR A 130 10.69 -5.76 -2.81
C THR A 130 9.34 -5.06 -2.73
N PHE A 131 9.25 -4.02 -1.90
CA PHE A 131 8.05 -3.19 -1.80
C PHE A 131 7.87 -2.25 -2.99
N ASP A 132 8.95 -1.99 -3.73
CA ASP A 132 8.94 -1.11 -4.89
C ASP A 132 8.37 -1.79 -6.14
N ALA A 133 8.48 -3.13 -6.20
CA ALA A 133 7.99 -3.89 -7.34
C ALA A 133 6.48 -3.69 -7.57
N ASP A 134 6.12 -3.55 -8.85
CA ASP A 134 4.73 -3.42 -9.29
C ASP A 134 3.88 -4.62 -8.87
N ILE A 135 2.61 -4.38 -8.60
CA ILE A 135 1.61 -5.42 -8.36
C ILE A 135 0.65 -5.41 -9.56
N LEU A 136 0.61 -6.54 -10.27
CA LEU A 136 -0.22 -6.71 -11.46
C LEU A 136 -1.33 -7.74 -11.21
N PHE A 137 -2.55 -7.36 -11.56
CA PHE A 137 -3.70 -8.24 -11.60
C PHE A 137 -4.29 -8.22 -13.02
N ALA A 138 -4.46 -9.38 -13.61
CA ALA A 138 -5.00 -9.50 -14.96
C ALA A 138 -5.99 -10.66 -15.04
N SER A 139 -7.15 -10.43 -15.67
CA SER A 139 -8.13 -11.46 -16.08
C SER A 139 -8.36 -12.57 -15.03
N GLY A 140 -8.71 -12.18 -13.81
CA GLY A 140 -9.08 -13.11 -12.74
C GLY A 140 -8.00 -13.50 -11.74
N GLY A 141 -6.75 -13.00 -11.87
CA GLY A 141 -5.68 -13.35 -10.94
C GLY A 141 -4.51 -12.38 -10.88
N PHE A 142 -3.70 -12.54 -9.82
CA PHE A 142 -2.43 -11.82 -9.75
C PHE A 142 -1.42 -12.47 -10.70
N VAL A 143 -0.83 -11.67 -11.58
CA VAL A 143 0.22 -12.05 -12.51
C VAL A 143 1.60 -11.75 -11.90
N GLN A 144 1.69 -10.64 -11.16
CA GLN A 144 2.84 -10.29 -10.34
C GLN A 144 2.37 -9.89 -8.94
N TRP A 145 2.94 -10.51 -7.93
CA TRP A 145 2.50 -10.33 -6.55
C TRP A 145 3.65 -10.36 -5.56
N PRO A 146 3.50 -9.72 -4.39
CA PRO A 146 4.50 -9.78 -3.32
C PRO A 146 4.70 -11.18 -2.77
N ALA A 147 5.95 -11.63 -2.66
CA ALA A 147 6.30 -12.82 -1.90
C ALA A 147 6.05 -12.64 -0.39
N GLY A 148 6.00 -13.73 0.36
CA GLY A 148 5.70 -13.69 1.80
C GLY A 148 6.70 -12.89 2.65
N GLN A 149 7.98 -12.83 2.24
CA GLN A 149 9.02 -12.00 2.85
C GLN A 149 9.53 -10.99 1.82
N GLN A 150 9.36 -9.71 2.11
CA GLN A 150 9.87 -8.63 1.30
C GLN A 150 11.24 -8.17 1.80
N ARG A 151 12.08 -7.68 0.89
CA ARG A 151 13.35 -7.03 1.21
C ARG A 151 13.17 -5.51 1.07
N GLN A 152 13.86 -4.78 1.92
CA GLN A 152 14.00 -3.33 1.77
C GLN A 152 15.14 -3.01 0.83
#